data_ab669c1fadb0aedd961d264f50a624ee
#
_entry.id   ab669c1fadb0aedd961d264f50a624ee
#
_cell.length_a   1.000
_cell.length_b   1.000
_cell.length_c   1.000
_cell.angle_alpha   90.00
_cell.angle_beta   90.00
_cell.angle_gamma   90.00
#
_symmetry.space_group_name_H-M   'P 1'
#
loop_
_entity.id
_entity.type
_entity.pdbx_description
1 polymer ?
#
loop_
_entity_poly.entity_id
_entity_poly.type
_entity_poly.pdbx_seq_one_letter_code
_entity_poly.pdbx_strand_id
1 'polypeptide(L)'
;MVVGTLADIIEEQFRRHFTQLGITDVDFFPAARADDLPPVGPGTRILLAQPYLSDTVAALSKRGAKLVTAPYPLGIEGTLAWFQAAAAEWGHSAESVQEALAIPMARAQKSLARAKESLEGRTIHFLPDSQLELPLARFLRDECGMSLMEVATPYLDQTLMADELERLGRGVSLVEGSNLDSALARVRANRPDLTVCGMGIANPLEAEGLRTKWSIELIFTPIQGFDQVADLAGLFARPLVRERQLEVGSWS
;
A
#
# COMPACT_ATOMS: atom_id res chain seq x y z
N MET A 1 6.32 13.79 -12.33
CA MET A 1 5.99 14.30 -10.98
C MET A 1 5.37 13.16 -10.18
N VAL A 2 5.98 12.78 -9.07
CA VAL A 2 5.42 11.87 -8.08
C VAL A 2 4.53 12.67 -7.14
N VAL A 3 3.31 12.19 -6.90
CA VAL A 3 2.32 12.88 -6.07
C VAL A 3 1.94 12.00 -4.87
N GLY A 4 2.16 12.53 -3.68
CA GLY A 4 1.88 11.86 -2.41
C GLY A 4 2.66 12.49 -1.27
N THR A 5 2.08 12.48 -0.07
CA THR A 5 2.79 12.91 1.14
C THR A 5 3.70 11.78 1.60
N LEU A 6 4.94 11.82 1.16
CA LEU A 6 5.95 10.80 1.41
C LEU A 6 6.94 11.26 2.49
N ALA A 7 7.45 10.32 3.27
CA ALA A 7 8.58 10.57 4.14
C ALA A 7 9.86 10.75 3.31
N ASP A 8 10.79 11.56 3.79
CA ASP A 8 12.06 11.86 3.09
C ASP A 8 12.81 10.59 2.65
N ILE A 9 12.81 9.57 3.49
CA ILE A 9 13.44 8.27 3.18
C ILE A 9 12.82 7.58 1.96
N ILE A 10 11.52 7.77 1.72
CA ILE A 10 10.82 7.22 0.56
C ILE A 10 11.16 8.04 -0.69
N GLU A 11 11.15 9.36 -0.59
CA GLU A 11 11.52 10.23 -1.71
C GLU A 11 12.96 9.96 -2.15
N GLU A 12 13.91 9.83 -1.21
CA GLU A 12 15.31 9.51 -1.50
C GLU A 12 15.45 8.15 -2.18
N GLN A 13 14.71 7.14 -1.70
CA GLN A 13 14.68 5.83 -2.33
C GLN A 13 14.18 5.91 -3.77
N PHE A 14 13.06 6.60 -3.99
CA PHE A 14 12.49 6.73 -5.32
C PHE A 14 13.41 7.53 -6.26
N ARG A 15 14.03 8.62 -5.80
CA ARG A 15 15.03 9.38 -6.58
C ARG A 15 16.20 8.50 -7.00
N ARG A 16 16.74 7.66 -6.10
CA ARG A 16 17.80 6.71 -6.44
C ARG A 16 17.40 5.75 -7.55
N HIS A 17 16.18 5.20 -7.47
CA HIS A 17 15.70 4.24 -8.47
C HIS A 17 15.40 4.90 -9.81
N PHE A 18 14.81 6.09 -9.84
CA PHE A 18 14.66 6.86 -11.07
C PHE A 18 16.02 7.19 -11.70
N THR A 19 17.01 7.57 -10.89
CA THR A 19 18.38 7.82 -11.38
C THR A 19 19.01 6.55 -11.98
N GLN A 20 18.79 5.37 -11.37
CA GLN A 20 19.24 4.08 -11.94
C GLN A 20 18.61 3.80 -13.30
N LEU A 21 17.37 4.24 -13.52
CA LEU A 21 16.66 4.14 -14.78
C LEU A 21 17.04 5.25 -15.80
N GLY A 22 17.96 6.14 -15.43
CA GLY A 22 18.33 7.29 -16.28
C GLY A 22 17.28 8.40 -16.31
N ILE A 23 16.29 8.37 -15.42
CA ILE A 23 15.21 9.35 -15.31
C ILE A 23 15.57 10.33 -14.21
N THR A 24 16.04 11.52 -14.56
CA THR A 24 16.53 12.53 -13.60
C THR A 24 15.58 13.71 -13.41
N ASP A 25 14.64 13.92 -14.33
CA ASP A 25 13.64 14.99 -14.28
C ASP A 25 12.39 14.52 -13.53
N VAL A 26 12.54 14.36 -12.19
CA VAL A 26 11.48 13.86 -11.31
C VAL A 26 11.27 14.80 -10.12
N ASP A 27 10.13 15.49 -10.16
CA ASP A 27 9.64 16.30 -9.05
C ASP A 27 8.77 15.49 -8.11
N PHE A 28 8.72 15.91 -6.83
CA PHE A 28 7.81 15.39 -5.81
C PHE A 28 6.84 16.47 -5.38
N PHE A 29 5.57 16.07 -5.21
CA PHE A 29 4.51 16.98 -4.78
C PHE A 29 3.70 16.32 -3.64
N PRO A 30 3.45 17.03 -2.53
CA PRO A 30 3.79 18.43 -2.26
C PRO A 30 5.30 18.66 -2.11
N ALA A 31 5.76 19.84 -2.53
CA ALA A 31 7.13 20.25 -2.27
C ALA A 31 7.35 20.57 -0.80
N ALA A 32 8.58 20.38 -0.30
CA ALA A 32 8.92 20.67 1.09
C ALA A 32 8.72 22.16 1.46
N ARG A 33 8.78 23.05 0.48
CA ARG A 33 8.58 24.50 0.64
C ARG A 33 7.62 25.03 -0.41
N ALA A 34 6.79 25.99 -0.04
CA ALA A 34 5.81 26.60 -0.95
C ALA A 34 6.48 27.29 -2.15
N ASP A 35 7.68 27.81 -1.97
CA ASP A 35 8.44 28.49 -3.03
C ASP A 35 9.07 27.51 -4.03
N ASP A 36 9.14 26.23 -3.69
CA ASP A 36 9.74 25.17 -4.52
C ASP A 36 8.68 24.35 -5.28
N LEU A 37 7.46 24.89 -5.43
CA LEU A 37 6.39 24.19 -6.15
C LEU A 37 6.79 23.98 -7.61
N PRO A 38 6.82 22.73 -8.10
CA PRO A 38 7.21 22.47 -9.47
C PRO A 38 6.18 23.01 -10.46
N PRO A 39 6.61 23.48 -11.64
CA PRO A 39 5.71 23.93 -12.68
C PRO A 39 4.87 22.76 -13.20
N VAL A 40 3.58 23.00 -13.43
CA VAL A 40 2.63 22.00 -13.94
C VAL A 40 2.04 22.47 -15.26
N GLY A 41 2.12 21.63 -16.28
CA GLY A 41 1.60 21.90 -17.62
C GLY A 41 1.38 20.63 -18.46
N PRO A 42 1.11 20.79 -19.78
CA PRO A 42 0.79 19.66 -20.67
C PRO A 42 1.90 18.59 -20.79
N GLY A 43 3.16 18.95 -20.49
CA GLY A 43 4.28 18.02 -20.47
C GLY A 43 4.38 17.20 -19.17
N THR A 44 3.67 17.60 -18.11
CA THR A 44 3.76 16.94 -16.80
C THR A 44 3.05 15.59 -16.83
N ARG A 45 3.75 14.54 -16.37
CA ARG A 45 3.18 13.23 -16.06
C ARG A 45 3.01 13.12 -14.57
N ILE A 46 1.82 12.72 -14.09
CA ILE A 46 1.49 12.52 -12.68
C ILE A 46 1.54 11.04 -12.39
N LEU A 47 2.31 10.64 -11.40
CA LEU A 47 2.38 9.28 -10.88
C LEU A 47 2.03 9.30 -9.40
N LEU A 48 0.95 8.61 -9.02
CA LEU A 48 0.47 8.60 -7.63
C LEU A 48 1.24 7.59 -6.78
N ALA A 49 1.62 8.01 -5.59
CA ALA A 49 2.17 7.11 -4.57
C ALA A 49 1.14 6.72 -3.49
N GLN A 50 -0.02 7.37 -3.47
CA GLN A 50 -1.11 7.17 -2.49
C GLN A 50 -2.49 7.31 -3.15
N PRO A 51 -3.50 6.53 -2.72
CA PRO A 51 -4.78 6.42 -3.44
C PRO A 51 -5.79 7.56 -3.20
N TYR A 52 -5.68 8.29 -2.11
CA TYR A 52 -6.66 9.28 -1.64
C TYR A 52 -6.42 10.70 -2.18
N LEU A 53 -5.93 10.83 -3.42
CA LEU A 53 -5.47 12.09 -4.02
C LEU A 53 -6.30 12.54 -5.23
N SER A 54 -7.58 12.13 -5.31
CA SER A 54 -8.46 12.42 -6.44
C SER A 54 -8.60 13.92 -6.73
N ASP A 55 -8.78 14.74 -5.70
CA ASP A 55 -8.90 16.20 -5.86
C ASP A 55 -7.59 16.83 -6.36
N THR A 56 -6.46 16.33 -5.86
CA THR A 56 -5.13 16.77 -6.32
C THR A 56 -4.93 16.42 -7.79
N VAL A 57 -5.26 15.19 -8.20
CA VAL A 57 -5.19 14.77 -9.60
C VAL A 57 -6.08 15.64 -10.47
N ALA A 58 -7.32 15.89 -10.04
CA ALA A 58 -8.25 16.75 -10.77
C ALA A 58 -7.71 18.19 -10.93
N ALA A 59 -7.10 18.74 -9.89
CA ALA A 59 -6.51 20.08 -9.91
C ALA A 59 -5.29 20.16 -10.84
N LEU A 60 -4.41 19.17 -10.83
CA LEU A 60 -3.22 19.10 -11.69
C LEU A 60 -3.63 18.84 -13.16
N SER A 61 -4.63 17.99 -13.40
CA SER A 61 -5.15 17.70 -14.74
C SER A 61 -5.77 18.93 -15.39
N LYS A 62 -6.45 19.79 -14.63
CA LYS A 62 -6.94 21.10 -15.13
C LYS A 62 -5.83 22.02 -15.63
N ARG A 63 -4.60 21.81 -15.18
CA ARG A 63 -3.39 22.54 -15.66
C ARG A 63 -2.72 21.83 -16.84
N GLY A 64 -3.28 20.75 -17.32
CA GLY A 64 -2.81 19.99 -18.48
C GLY A 64 -1.93 18.77 -18.15
N ALA A 65 -1.67 18.49 -16.89
CA ALA A 65 -0.93 17.29 -16.50
C ALA A 65 -1.71 16.02 -16.84
N LYS A 66 -1.00 14.93 -17.17
CA LYS A 66 -1.59 13.63 -17.51
C LYS A 66 -1.28 12.59 -16.44
N LEU A 67 -2.31 11.90 -15.97
CA LEU A 67 -2.15 10.79 -15.05
C LEU A 67 -1.53 9.59 -15.77
N VAL A 68 -0.49 9.02 -15.15
CA VAL A 68 0.06 7.71 -15.48
C VAL A 68 -0.59 6.70 -14.55
N THR A 69 -1.37 5.78 -15.11
CA THR A 69 -2.01 4.72 -14.32
C THR A 69 -0.98 3.66 -13.92
N ALA A 70 -1.01 3.28 -12.66
CA ALA A 70 -0.12 2.28 -12.08
C ALA A 70 -0.73 1.76 -10.77
N PRO A 71 -0.40 0.53 -10.34
CA PRO A 71 -0.70 0.12 -8.96
C PRO A 71 0.12 0.97 -8.00
N TYR A 72 -0.30 1.04 -6.73
CA TYR A 72 0.46 1.80 -5.74
C TYR A 72 1.75 1.07 -5.33
N PRO A 73 2.83 1.82 -4.99
CA PRO A 73 4.17 1.25 -4.73
C PRO A 73 4.26 0.58 -3.35
N LEU A 74 3.37 -0.38 -3.07
CA LEU A 74 3.36 -1.22 -1.88
C LEU A 74 3.76 -2.65 -2.24
N GLY A 75 4.72 -3.21 -1.49
CA GLY A 75 5.30 -4.50 -1.79
C GLY A 75 6.30 -4.45 -2.95
N ILE A 76 6.83 -5.60 -3.32
CA ILE A 76 7.83 -5.73 -4.39
C ILE A 76 7.16 -5.57 -5.76
N GLU A 77 6.09 -6.31 -5.98
CA GLU A 77 5.40 -6.33 -7.27
C GLU A 77 4.73 -4.99 -7.58
N GLY A 78 4.05 -4.39 -6.60
CA GLY A 78 3.44 -3.08 -6.77
C GLY A 78 4.47 -1.99 -7.05
N THR A 79 5.59 -2.01 -6.31
CA THR A 79 6.67 -1.05 -6.51
C THR A 79 7.33 -1.20 -7.88
N LEU A 80 7.60 -2.45 -8.31
CA LEU A 80 8.15 -2.70 -9.65
C LEU A 80 7.21 -2.19 -10.75
N ALA A 81 5.93 -2.57 -10.69
CA ALA A 81 4.95 -2.17 -11.70
C ALA A 81 4.75 -0.64 -11.73
N TRP A 82 4.83 0.02 -10.58
CA TRP A 82 4.79 1.47 -10.47
C TRP A 82 5.97 2.15 -11.19
N PHE A 83 7.20 1.63 -11.01
CA PHE A 83 8.36 2.12 -11.76
C PHE A 83 8.29 1.78 -13.25
N GLN A 84 7.76 0.61 -13.62
CA GLN A 84 7.57 0.22 -15.01
C GLN A 84 6.61 1.18 -15.72
N ALA A 85 5.48 1.51 -15.10
CA ALA A 85 4.51 2.46 -15.65
C ALA A 85 5.13 3.85 -15.83
N ALA A 86 5.89 4.32 -14.86
CA ALA A 86 6.61 5.59 -14.98
C ALA A 86 7.62 5.56 -16.13
N ALA A 87 8.50 4.55 -16.15
CA ALA A 87 9.62 4.46 -17.08
C ALA A 87 9.16 4.24 -18.55
N ALA A 88 7.98 3.67 -18.74
CA ALA A 88 7.36 3.52 -20.06
C ALA A 88 7.15 4.89 -20.76
N GLU A 89 6.88 5.96 -19.98
CA GLU A 89 6.76 7.34 -20.52
C GLU A 89 8.10 7.88 -21.08
N TRP A 90 9.23 7.26 -20.74
CA TRP A 90 10.57 7.52 -21.29
C TRP A 90 11.03 6.44 -22.27
N GLY A 91 10.13 5.51 -22.66
CA GLY A 91 10.42 4.48 -23.65
C GLY A 91 11.20 3.28 -23.13
N HIS A 92 11.30 3.10 -21.81
CA HIS A 92 11.90 1.88 -21.24
C HIS A 92 10.92 0.70 -21.33
N SER A 93 11.45 -0.48 -21.61
CA SER A 93 10.67 -1.72 -21.53
C SER A 93 10.53 -2.19 -20.07
N ALA A 94 9.49 -2.98 -19.80
CA ALA A 94 9.28 -3.56 -18.47
C ALA A 94 10.46 -4.43 -18.02
N GLU A 95 11.07 -5.18 -18.97
CA GLU A 95 12.22 -6.03 -18.72
C GLU A 95 13.46 -5.22 -18.34
N SER A 96 13.72 -4.10 -19.05
CA SER A 96 14.88 -3.25 -18.74
C SER A 96 14.75 -2.60 -17.35
N VAL A 97 13.53 -2.23 -16.93
CA VAL A 97 13.27 -1.72 -15.59
C VAL A 97 13.48 -2.80 -14.54
N GLN A 98 12.98 -4.00 -14.78
CA GLN A 98 13.15 -5.14 -13.86
C GLN A 98 14.63 -5.50 -13.70
N GLU A 99 15.41 -5.50 -14.77
CA GLU A 99 16.84 -5.76 -14.73
C GLU A 99 17.59 -4.67 -13.94
N ALA A 100 17.30 -3.41 -14.20
CA ALA A 100 17.90 -2.29 -13.48
C ALA A 100 17.61 -2.33 -11.97
N LEU A 101 16.39 -2.74 -11.57
CA LEU A 101 15.95 -2.80 -10.18
C LEU A 101 16.13 -4.18 -9.54
N ALA A 102 16.81 -5.12 -10.18
CA ALA A 102 16.98 -6.50 -9.68
C ALA A 102 17.62 -6.57 -8.28
N ILE A 103 18.61 -5.71 -8.00
CA ILE A 103 19.30 -5.70 -6.70
C ILE A 103 18.38 -5.26 -5.56
N PRO A 104 17.68 -4.10 -5.60
CA PRO A 104 16.75 -3.73 -4.54
C PRO A 104 15.59 -4.74 -4.40
N MET A 105 15.08 -5.30 -5.49
CA MET A 105 14.07 -6.35 -5.45
C MET A 105 14.54 -7.60 -4.71
N ALA A 106 15.75 -8.10 -5.01
CA ALA A 106 16.31 -9.27 -4.34
C ALA A 106 16.52 -9.03 -2.83
N ARG A 107 16.94 -7.82 -2.44
CA ARG A 107 17.03 -7.44 -1.02
C ARG A 107 15.67 -7.44 -0.34
N ALA A 108 14.65 -6.86 -0.98
CA ALA A 108 13.29 -6.83 -0.48
C ALA A 108 12.72 -8.25 -0.30
N GLN A 109 12.89 -9.13 -1.29
CA GLN A 109 12.49 -10.55 -1.21
C GLN A 109 13.11 -11.26 -0.02
N LYS A 110 14.43 -11.08 0.17
CA LYS A 110 15.16 -11.69 1.29
C LYS A 110 14.67 -11.16 2.64
N SER A 111 14.39 -9.86 2.74
CA SER A 111 13.92 -9.25 3.99
C SER A 111 12.47 -9.62 4.33
N LEU A 112 11.62 -9.81 3.31
CA LEU A 112 10.22 -10.20 3.47
C LEU A 112 10.07 -11.62 4.03
N ALA A 113 10.97 -12.53 3.73
CA ALA A 113 10.85 -13.96 4.03
C ALA A 113 10.51 -14.24 5.50
N ARG A 114 11.18 -13.55 6.44
CA ARG A 114 10.94 -13.74 7.88
C ARG A 114 9.54 -13.29 8.33
N ALA A 115 9.05 -12.17 7.83
CA ALA A 115 7.71 -11.67 8.17
C ALA A 115 6.63 -12.57 7.55
N LYS A 116 6.86 -13.05 6.33
CA LYS A 116 5.98 -13.96 5.61
C LYS A 116 5.66 -15.23 6.39
N GLU A 117 6.63 -15.84 7.07
CA GLU A 117 6.42 -17.05 7.90
C GLU A 117 5.28 -16.89 8.93
N SER A 118 5.04 -15.69 9.43
CA SER A 118 3.98 -15.40 10.40
C SER A 118 2.65 -15.03 9.76
N LEU A 119 2.64 -14.70 8.48
CA LEU A 119 1.48 -14.21 7.73
C LEU A 119 0.87 -15.30 6.84
N GLU A 120 1.70 -16.19 6.29
CA GLU A 120 1.28 -17.19 5.31
C GLU A 120 0.16 -18.08 5.84
N GLY A 121 -0.91 -18.24 5.06
CA GLY A 121 -2.09 -19.00 5.39
C GLY A 121 -3.04 -18.34 6.41
N ARG A 122 -2.69 -17.17 6.97
CA ARG A 122 -3.55 -16.43 7.88
C ARG A 122 -4.65 -15.69 7.12
N THR A 123 -5.80 -15.58 7.75
CA THR A 123 -6.95 -14.84 7.20
C THR A 123 -6.93 -13.38 7.63
N ILE A 124 -7.32 -12.49 6.72
CA ILE A 124 -7.40 -11.06 6.99
C ILE A 124 -8.70 -10.46 6.46
N HIS A 125 -9.24 -9.51 7.22
CA HIS A 125 -10.44 -8.75 6.88
C HIS A 125 -10.15 -7.26 7.00
N PHE A 126 -10.49 -6.48 5.99
CA PHE A 126 -10.35 -5.02 6.00
C PHE A 126 -11.70 -4.36 6.24
N LEU A 127 -11.79 -3.56 7.29
CA LEU A 127 -12.87 -2.59 7.48
C LEU A 127 -12.54 -1.29 6.74
N PRO A 128 -13.56 -0.56 6.26
CA PRO A 128 -13.33 0.65 5.45
C PRO A 128 -12.79 1.79 6.31
N ASP A 129 -11.63 2.36 5.95
CA ASP A 129 -11.03 3.45 6.71
C ASP A 129 -10.14 4.41 5.89
N SER A 130 -9.17 3.93 5.12
CA SER A 130 -8.06 4.74 4.61
C SER A 130 -7.91 4.82 3.10
N GLN A 131 -8.65 4.02 2.32
CA GLN A 131 -8.44 3.75 0.89
C GLN A 131 -7.13 3.01 0.56
N LEU A 132 -6.29 2.68 1.55
CA LEU A 132 -5.11 1.81 1.37
C LEU A 132 -5.48 0.32 1.31
N GLU A 133 -6.73 -0.03 1.55
CA GLU A 133 -7.18 -1.41 1.71
C GLU A 133 -6.87 -2.27 0.48
N LEU A 134 -7.10 -1.77 -0.75
CA LEU A 134 -6.86 -2.52 -1.98
C LEU A 134 -5.38 -2.83 -2.21
N PRO A 135 -4.47 -1.85 -2.24
CA PRO A 135 -3.05 -2.12 -2.44
C PRO A 135 -2.44 -2.94 -1.31
N LEU A 136 -2.91 -2.78 -0.07
CA LEU A 136 -2.47 -3.61 1.06
C LEU A 136 -2.98 -5.05 0.92
N ALA A 137 -4.23 -5.25 0.52
CA ALA A 137 -4.81 -6.57 0.30
C ALA A 137 -4.06 -7.32 -0.80
N ARG A 138 -3.74 -6.66 -1.92
CA ARG A 138 -2.90 -7.24 -2.97
C ARG A 138 -1.55 -7.69 -2.42
N PHE A 139 -0.82 -6.81 -1.75
CA PHE A 139 0.49 -7.12 -1.17
C PHE A 139 0.42 -8.31 -0.19
N LEU A 140 -0.55 -8.31 0.72
CA LEU A 140 -0.66 -9.35 1.74
C LEU A 140 -1.08 -10.69 1.16
N ARG A 141 -1.93 -10.72 0.13
CA ARG A 141 -2.30 -11.94 -0.58
C ARG A 141 -1.14 -12.49 -1.42
N ASP A 142 -0.61 -11.65 -2.32
CA ASP A 142 0.27 -12.13 -3.40
C ASP A 142 1.70 -12.36 -2.91
N GLU A 143 2.19 -11.50 -2.02
CA GLU A 143 3.58 -11.55 -1.56
C GLU A 143 3.72 -12.18 -0.15
N CYS A 144 2.73 -12.00 0.72
CA CYS A 144 2.77 -12.55 2.09
C CYS A 144 1.97 -13.85 2.27
N GLY A 145 1.16 -14.26 1.30
CA GLY A 145 0.42 -15.52 1.33
C GLY A 145 -0.79 -15.51 2.28
N MET A 146 -1.35 -14.35 2.61
CA MET A 146 -2.56 -14.24 3.42
C MET A 146 -3.82 -14.53 2.59
N SER A 147 -4.86 -15.03 3.25
CA SER A 147 -6.17 -15.26 2.66
C SER A 147 -7.11 -14.10 2.94
N LEU A 148 -7.56 -13.41 1.89
CA LEU A 148 -8.48 -12.28 2.01
C LEU A 148 -9.90 -12.79 2.25
N MET A 149 -10.54 -12.37 3.35
CA MET A 149 -11.95 -12.68 3.63
C MET A 149 -12.88 -11.61 3.05
N GLU A 150 -12.57 -10.36 3.30
CA GLU A 150 -13.27 -9.20 2.74
C GLU A 150 -12.30 -8.02 2.68
N VAL A 151 -12.41 -7.22 1.62
CA VAL A 151 -11.71 -5.95 1.49
C VAL A 151 -12.78 -4.86 1.39
N ALA A 152 -13.01 -4.14 2.48
CA ALA A 152 -13.92 -3.02 2.48
C ALA A 152 -13.14 -1.70 2.42
N THR A 153 -13.59 -0.76 1.60
CA THR A 153 -13.00 0.57 1.44
C THR A 153 -14.08 1.64 1.58
N PRO A 154 -13.77 2.82 2.16
CA PRO A 154 -14.77 3.86 2.36
C PRO A 154 -15.25 4.47 1.05
N TYR A 155 -14.38 4.56 0.07
CA TYR A 155 -14.64 5.12 -1.25
C TYR A 155 -13.75 4.46 -2.30
N LEU A 156 -14.32 4.16 -3.45
CA LEU A 156 -13.63 3.52 -4.57
C LEU A 156 -13.61 4.45 -5.80
N ASP A 157 -12.50 5.17 -5.97
CA ASP A 157 -12.25 5.83 -7.25
C ASP A 157 -11.82 4.78 -8.29
N GLN A 158 -12.73 4.39 -9.16
CA GLN A 158 -12.49 3.34 -10.16
C GLN A 158 -11.39 3.69 -11.15
N THR A 159 -11.11 4.96 -11.39
CA THR A 159 -10.03 5.40 -12.28
C THR A 159 -8.69 5.27 -11.58
N LEU A 160 -8.58 5.78 -10.36
CA LEU A 160 -7.32 5.75 -9.60
C LEU A 160 -6.99 4.35 -9.07
N MET A 161 -7.99 3.48 -8.93
CA MET A 161 -7.84 2.10 -8.43
C MET A 161 -7.88 1.04 -9.54
N ALA A 162 -7.93 1.45 -10.82
CA ALA A 162 -8.10 0.51 -11.94
C ALA A 162 -7.09 -0.64 -11.93
N ASP A 163 -5.80 -0.32 -11.78
CA ASP A 163 -4.72 -1.33 -11.76
C ASP A 163 -4.78 -2.24 -10.52
N GLU A 164 -5.16 -1.71 -9.36
CA GLU A 164 -5.32 -2.52 -8.15
C GLU A 164 -6.53 -3.45 -8.27
N LEU A 165 -7.64 -2.98 -8.84
CA LEU A 165 -8.84 -3.78 -9.08
C LEU A 165 -8.57 -4.92 -10.07
N GLU A 166 -7.83 -4.65 -11.15
CA GLU A 166 -7.43 -5.65 -12.12
C GLU A 166 -6.57 -6.74 -11.46
N ARG A 167 -5.58 -6.34 -10.66
CA ARG A 167 -4.68 -7.26 -9.96
C ARG A 167 -5.37 -8.06 -8.87
N LEU A 168 -6.27 -7.46 -8.11
CA LEU A 168 -7.08 -8.18 -7.13
C LEU A 168 -8.01 -9.20 -7.77
N GLY A 169 -8.52 -8.90 -8.97
CA GLY A 169 -9.39 -9.79 -9.71
C GLY A 169 -10.80 -9.94 -9.09
N ARG A 170 -11.66 -10.71 -9.78
CA ARG A 170 -13.08 -10.85 -9.41
C ARG A 170 -13.35 -11.82 -8.25
N GLY A 171 -12.36 -12.53 -7.76
CA GLY A 171 -12.51 -13.53 -6.70
C GLY A 171 -12.47 -12.98 -5.27
N VAL A 172 -12.20 -11.69 -5.10
CA VAL A 172 -12.12 -11.02 -3.80
C VAL A 172 -13.48 -10.42 -3.44
N SER A 173 -13.93 -10.64 -2.21
CA SER A 173 -15.12 -9.96 -1.66
C SER A 173 -14.78 -8.48 -1.42
N LEU A 174 -15.15 -7.63 -2.38
CA LEU A 174 -14.92 -6.18 -2.31
C LEU A 174 -16.22 -5.47 -1.92
N VAL A 175 -16.14 -4.62 -0.88
CA VAL A 175 -17.27 -3.84 -0.37
C VAL A 175 -16.90 -2.37 -0.35
N GLU A 176 -17.73 -1.53 -0.97
CA GLU A 176 -17.59 -0.07 -0.90
C GLU A 176 -18.60 0.51 0.09
N GLY A 177 -18.17 1.52 0.83
CA GLY A 177 -18.99 2.26 1.78
C GLY A 177 -18.77 1.86 3.23
N SER A 178 -19.46 2.58 4.13
CA SER A 178 -19.18 2.57 5.55
C SER A 178 -20.39 2.16 6.43
N ASN A 179 -21.18 1.17 6.01
CA ASN A 179 -22.15 0.58 6.94
C ASN A 179 -21.42 -0.24 8.00
N LEU A 180 -21.04 0.42 9.08
CA LEU A 180 -20.21 -0.12 10.13
C LEU A 180 -20.86 -1.31 10.85
N ASP A 181 -22.15 -1.24 11.16
CA ASP A 181 -22.86 -2.32 11.87
C ASP A 181 -22.83 -3.62 11.07
N SER A 182 -23.13 -3.53 9.77
CA SER A 182 -23.06 -4.70 8.87
C SER A 182 -21.65 -5.22 8.71
N ALA A 183 -20.64 -4.34 8.62
CA ALA A 183 -19.25 -4.74 8.52
C ALA A 183 -18.77 -5.45 9.79
N LEU A 184 -19.09 -4.92 10.98
CA LEU A 184 -18.78 -5.55 12.26
C LEU A 184 -19.47 -6.90 12.44
N ALA A 185 -20.74 -7.01 11.99
CA ALA A 185 -21.44 -8.30 12.03
C ALA A 185 -20.72 -9.37 11.18
N ARG A 186 -20.19 -8.99 9.99
CA ARG A 186 -19.41 -9.93 9.15
C ARG A 186 -18.07 -10.29 9.78
N VAL A 187 -17.33 -9.35 10.36
CA VAL A 187 -16.10 -9.63 11.10
C VAL A 187 -16.35 -10.61 12.24
N ARG A 188 -17.41 -10.39 13.06
CA ARG A 188 -17.78 -11.26 14.17
C ARG A 188 -18.17 -12.66 13.73
N ALA A 189 -18.90 -12.77 12.60
CA ALA A 189 -19.29 -14.05 12.02
C ALA A 189 -18.09 -14.82 11.46
N ASN A 190 -17.19 -14.14 10.77
CA ASN A 190 -16.07 -14.74 10.06
C ASN A 190 -14.84 -15.01 10.95
N ARG A 191 -14.67 -14.24 12.03
CA ARG A 191 -13.54 -14.32 12.99
C ARG A 191 -12.19 -14.47 12.30
N PRO A 192 -11.75 -13.48 11.50
CA PRO A 192 -10.45 -13.53 10.83
C PRO A 192 -9.29 -13.60 11.85
N ASP A 193 -8.14 -14.11 11.40
CA ASP A 193 -6.91 -14.05 12.21
C ASP A 193 -6.48 -12.61 12.49
N LEU A 194 -6.75 -11.68 11.57
CA LEU A 194 -6.43 -10.26 11.70
C LEU A 194 -7.52 -9.39 11.06
N THR A 195 -7.94 -8.34 11.76
CA THR A 195 -8.84 -7.30 11.23
C THR A 195 -8.10 -5.97 11.13
N VAL A 196 -8.07 -5.37 9.95
CA VAL A 196 -7.58 -4.00 9.75
C VAL A 196 -8.74 -3.04 9.97
N CYS A 197 -8.59 -2.06 10.86
CA CYS A 197 -9.67 -1.15 11.24
C CYS A 197 -9.16 0.17 11.83
N GLY A 198 -10.04 1.16 11.90
CA GLY A 198 -9.80 2.41 12.63
C GLY A 198 -9.71 2.20 14.14
N MET A 199 -8.99 3.10 14.83
CA MET A 199 -8.73 3.00 16.28
C MET A 199 -10.00 2.88 17.13
N GLY A 200 -11.07 3.60 16.76
CA GLY A 200 -12.32 3.59 17.52
C GLY A 200 -13.01 2.21 17.58
N ILE A 201 -12.69 1.34 16.64
CA ILE A 201 -13.29 0.00 16.50
C ILE A 201 -12.36 -1.08 17.05
N ALA A 202 -11.06 -0.84 17.06
CA ALA A 202 -10.06 -1.81 17.49
C ALA A 202 -10.30 -2.31 18.92
N ASN A 203 -10.47 -1.41 19.89
CA ASN A 203 -10.64 -1.77 21.29
C ASN A 203 -11.87 -2.68 21.55
N PRO A 204 -13.08 -2.37 21.01
CA PRO A 204 -14.21 -3.28 21.11
C PRO A 204 -13.94 -4.68 20.53
N LEU A 205 -13.32 -4.76 19.35
CA LEU A 205 -13.00 -6.04 18.72
C LEU A 205 -11.96 -6.84 19.53
N GLU A 206 -10.94 -6.17 20.05
CA GLU A 206 -9.94 -6.80 20.91
C GLU A 206 -10.54 -7.31 22.23
N ALA A 207 -11.49 -6.57 22.81
CA ALA A 207 -12.24 -7.05 23.99
C ALA A 207 -13.08 -8.30 23.70
N GLU A 208 -13.48 -8.50 22.43
CA GLU A 208 -14.17 -9.71 21.95
C GLU A 208 -13.18 -10.84 21.55
N GLY A 209 -11.88 -10.66 21.75
CA GLY A 209 -10.82 -11.63 21.43
C GLY A 209 -10.44 -11.68 19.94
N LEU A 210 -10.74 -10.64 19.18
CA LEU A 210 -10.31 -10.48 17.79
C LEU A 210 -9.01 -9.66 17.75
N ARG A 211 -8.07 -10.04 16.87
CA ARG A 211 -6.83 -9.29 16.69
C ARG A 211 -7.05 -8.16 15.70
N THR A 212 -6.50 -7.00 16.01
CA THR A 212 -6.64 -5.83 15.15
C THR A 212 -5.30 -5.27 14.70
N LYS A 213 -5.33 -4.62 13.55
CA LYS A 213 -4.27 -3.74 13.03
C LYS A 213 -4.87 -2.37 12.77
N TRP A 214 -4.33 -1.35 13.39
CA TRP A 214 -4.82 0.01 13.22
C TRP A 214 -4.40 0.57 11.86
N SER A 215 -5.38 0.92 11.05
CA SER A 215 -5.18 1.52 9.71
C SER A 215 -4.45 2.84 9.77
N ILE A 216 -4.69 3.67 10.78
CA ILE A 216 -4.03 4.98 10.95
C ILE A 216 -2.49 4.87 11.02
N GLU A 217 -1.97 3.78 11.60
CA GLU A 217 -0.53 3.55 11.66
C GLU A 217 0.09 3.42 10.27
N LEU A 218 -0.65 2.87 9.30
CA LEU A 218 -0.20 2.68 7.93
C LEU A 218 -0.12 3.99 7.12
N ILE A 219 -0.84 5.02 7.55
CA ILE A 219 -0.81 6.34 6.91
C ILE A 219 0.44 7.12 7.31
N PHE A 220 0.86 7.00 8.58
CA PHE A 220 2.00 7.74 9.12
C PHE A 220 3.34 7.00 9.04
N THR A 221 3.31 5.69 8.76
CA THR A 221 4.53 4.89 8.63
C THR A 221 5.02 4.91 7.19
N PRO A 222 6.32 5.07 6.94
CA PRO A 222 6.89 4.85 5.61
C PRO A 222 6.66 3.39 5.19
N ILE A 223 5.80 3.16 4.18
CA ILE A 223 5.41 1.81 3.75
C ILE A 223 5.64 1.56 2.25
N GLN A 224 6.02 2.60 1.51
CA GLN A 224 6.19 2.56 0.06
C GLN A 224 7.61 2.12 -0.33
N GLY A 225 7.70 1.42 -1.46
CA GLY A 225 8.99 1.07 -2.07
C GLY A 225 9.58 -0.25 -1.58
N PHE A 226 10.71 -0.63 -2.16
CA PHE A 226 11.39 -1.90 -1.89
C PHE A 226 11.99 -1.99 -0.49
N ASP A 227 12.56 -0.89 0.00
CA ASP A 227 13.29 -0.89 1.26
C ASP A 227 12.36 -1.05 2.48
N GLN A 228 11.06 -0.73 2.34
CA GLN A 228 10.05 -0.82 3.39
C GLN A 228 9.24 -2.12 3.40
N VAL A 229 9.45 -3.02 2.44
CA VAL A 229 8.61 -4.23 2.29
C VAL A 229 8.58 -5.09 3.56
N ALA A 230 9.73 -5.29 4.21
CA ALA A 230 9.79 -6.08 5.44
C ALA A 230 9.11 -5.38 6.62
N ASP A 231 9.27 -4.06 6.73
CA ASP A 231 8.63 -3.27 7.79
C ASP A 231 7.12 -3.25 7.61
N LEU A 232 6.64 -3.07 6.37
CA LEU A 232 5.22 -3.16 6.03
C LEU A 232 4.64 -4.52 6.43
N ALA A 233 5.26 -5.63 6.02
CA ALA A 233 4.83 -6.97 6.42
C ALA A 233 4.89 -7.15 7.95
N GLY A 234 5.94 -6.63 8.60
CA GLY A 234 6.13 -6.65 10.04
C GLY A 234 5.00 -5.96 10.81
N LEU A 235 4.39 -4.89 10.27
CA LEU A 235 3.23 -4.23 10.87
C LEU A 235 2.02 -5.17 11.01
N PHE A 236 1.84 -6.09 10.06
CA PHE A 236 0.76 -7.07 10.10
C PHE A 236 1.13 -8.35 10.86
N ALA A 237 2.41 -8.71 10.90
CA ALA A 237 2.88 -9.87 11.64
C ALA A 237 2.87 -9.65 13.17
N ARG A 238 3.17 -8.43 13.65
CA ARG A 238 3.25 -8.10 15.08
C ARG A 238 2.01 -8.49 15.88
N PRO A 239 0.76 -8.16 15.48
CA PRO A 239 -0.43 -8.56 16.22
C PRO A 239 -0.59 -10.09 16.33
N LEU A 240 -0.17 -10.82 15.29
CA LEU A 240 -0.29 -12.28 15.22
C LEU A 240 0.75 -13.01 16.10
N VAL A 241 1.93 -12.39 16.29
CA VAL A 241 3.03 -12.98 17.08
C VAL A 241 2.94 -12.61 18.56
N ARG A 242 2.33 -11.48 18.91
CA ARG A 242 2.29 -10.93 20.27
C ARG A 242 1.69 -11.91 21.29
N GLU A 243 0.69 -12.68 20.92
CA GLU A 243 0.05 -13.65 21.79
C GLU A 243 1.01 -14.77 22.23
N ARG A 244 1.85 -15.28 21.32
CA ARG A 244 2.87 -16.28 21.65
C ARG A 244 3.94 -15.76 22.61
N GLN A 245 4.17 -14.45 22.64
CA GLN A 245 5.13 -13.81 23.54
C GLN A 245 4.51 -13.50 24.91
N LEU A 246 3.18 -13.41 25.00
CA LEU A 246 2.44 -13.15 26.24
C LEU A 246 1.94 -14.43 26.93
N GLU A 247 2.10 -15.60 26.33
CA GLU A 247 2.01 -16.88 27.04
C GLU A 247 3.20 -16.99 28.01
N VAL A 248 3.16 -16.15 29.04
CA VAL A 248 4.02 -16.28 30.22
C VAL A 248 3.58 -17.57 30.86
N GLY A 249 4.47 -18.54 30.91
CA GLY A 249 4.22 -19.82 31.56
C GLY A 249 3.56 -19.61 32.92
N SER A 250 2.57 -20.44 33.23
CA SER A 250 1.87 -20.41 34.50
C SER A 250 2.88 -20.21 35.63
N TRP A 251 2.69 -19.14 36.37
CA TRP A 251 3.34 -18.97 37.66
C TRP A 251 2.79 -20.08 38.58
N SER A 252 3.47 -21.21 38.63
CA SER A 252 3.26 -22.28 39.59
C SER A 252 4.12 -22.08 40.82
#